data_63e63680736dcb66e53d47b6b1faa126
#
_entry.id   63e63680736dcb66e53d47b6b1faa126
#
_cell.length_a   1.000
_cell.length_b   1.000
_cell.length_c   1.000
_cell.angle_alpha   90.00
_cell.angle_beta   90.00
_cell.angle_gamma   90.00
#
_symmetry.space_group_name_H-M   'P 1'
#
loop_
_entity.id
_entity.type
_entity.pdbx_description
1 polymer ?
#
loop_
_entity_poly.entity_id
_entity_poly.type
_entity_poly.pdbx_seq_one_letter_code
_entity_poly.pdbx_strand_id
1 'polypeptide(L)'
;MRELKLYLRISKDNMNFNHKLMNNNYTNKDIGAVKKFLKNKDVILTQSKKVLEFEKKWSKWLGVKYSTFVNSGSSANFITISILKALNKNKKKNEIIVPSLTWVSDINSVIMNGFKPIFVDVDLNTLSMSTEQVIKKINKKTLAVFITHAQGFNGLSNKLLAELKKRKIPLIEDVCESHGAKHNNKKLGSYGLISNFSFYYAHHMTTIEGGMVCTNNKKIYELSKIFRSHGMAREAKNNKFEREMKKKYSSLSPQFIFLYPTLNFRNNEIGAVFGLNQLKYLDKNNAERTKNFKLFIKRLDKKKYWTDYKMIGSSNYAFPIILNTKNIKKRNYFEQVLTKNNIEFRRGNAGGGNQLRQPYLKNIVKIKNFKNFKNVEQVHFFGYYIGNYPSLNSKKILKITKILNNISL
;
A
#
# COMPACT_ATOMS: atom_id res chain seq x y z
N MET A 1 6.16 -27.59 -17.52
CA MET A 1 4.74 -27.85 -17.88
C MET A 1 3.90 -28.46 -16.76
N ARG A 2 4.37 -29.41 -15.93
CA ARG A 2 3.60 -29.92 -14.77
C ARG A 2 3.34 -28.87 -13.69
N GLU A 3 4.30 -28.00 -13.38
CA GLU A 3 4.11 -26.92 -12.40
C GLU A 3 3.16 -25.81 -12.90
N LEU A 4 3.18 -25.50 -14.20
CA LEU A 4 2.23 -24.57 -14.82
C LEU A 4 0.78 -25.10 -14.77
N LYS A 5 0.59 -26.41 -14.95
CA LYS A 5 -0.73 -27.06 -14.78
C LYS A 5 -1.22 -27.07 -13.34
N LEU A 6 -0.33 -27.11 -12.35
CA LEU A 6 -0.70 -26.97 -10.93
C LEU A 6 -1.13 -25.54 -10.61
N TYR A 7 -0.43 -24.52 -11.15
CA TYR A 7 -0.79 -23.10 -11.00
C TYR A 7 -2.11 -22.73 -11.71
N LEU A 8 -2.35 -23.26 -12.90
CA LEU A 8 -3.58 -23.05 -13.67
C LEU A 8 -4.79 -23.82 -13.11
N ARG A 9 -4.58 -24.88 -12.31
CA ARG A 9 -5.64 -25.55 -11.56
C ARG A 9 -6.12 -24.74 -10.35
N ILE A 10 -5.33 -23.76 -9.88
CA ILE A 10 -5.67 -22.88 -8.73
C ILE A 10 -6.55 -21.69 -9.16
N SER A 11 -6.66 -21.39 -10.46
CA SER A 11 -7.51 -20.31 -11.00
C SER A 11 -8.95 -20.72 -11.29
N LYS A 12 -9.42 -21.86 -10.83
CA LYS A 12 -10.85 -22.21 -10.92
C LYS A 12 -11.61 -21.65 -9.74
N ASP A 13 -12.39 -20.64 -10.00
CA ASP A 13 -13.52 -20.15 -9.23
C ASP A 13 -14.33 -21.31 -8.65
N ASN A 14 -14.11 -21.70 -7.40
CA ASN A 14 -14.92 -22.56 -6.53
C ASN A 14 -14.13 -23.46 -5.56
N MET A 15 -12.89 -23.14 -5.21
CA MET A 15 -12.31 -23.81 -4.03
C MET A 15 -12.94 -23.22 -2.77
N ASN A 16 -13.75 -24.03 -2.09
CA ASN A 16 -14.32 -23.67 -0.79
C ASN A 16 -13.23 -23.71 0.27
N PHE A 17 -12.45 -22.61 0.41
CA PHE A 17 -11.47 -22.49 1.47
C PHE A 17 -12.15 -22.46 2.85
N ASN A 18 -11.67 -23.29 3.77
CA ASN A 18 -12.06 -23.22 5.17
C ASN A 18 -11.60 -21.91 5.82
N HIS A 19 -10.47 -21.37 5.35
CA HIS A 19 -9.94 -20.08 5.73
C HIS A 19 -9.49 -19.32 4.48
N LYS A 20 -10.31 -18.37 4.06
CA LYS A 20 -10.03 -17.52 2.89
C LYS A 20 -8.96 -16.50 3.24
N LEU A 21 -8.15 -16.12 2.25
CA LEU A 21 -7.20 -15.02 2.37
C LEU A 21 -7.94 -13.72 2.72
N MET A 22 -9.17 -13.62 2.24
CA MET A 22 -10.04 -12.49 2.40
C MET A 22 -11.50 -12.90 2.42
N ASN A 23 -12.25 -12.26 3.30
CA ASN A 23 -13.71 -12.30 3.27
C ASN A 23 -14.25 -11.03 2.59
N ASN A 24 -15.50 -11.07 2.09
CA ASN A 24 -16.12 -9.89 1.51
C ASN A 24 -15.98 -8.69 2.44
N ASN A 25 -15.34 -7.64 1.94
CA ASN A 25 -15.03 -6.45 2.72
C ASN A 25 -16.15 -5.38 2.61
N TYR A 26 -17.32 -5.75 2.11
CA TYR A 26 -18.49 -4.90 2.03
C TYR A 26 -19.73 -5.56 2.66
N THR A 27 -20.68 -4.74 3.03
CA THR A 27 -21.91 -5.14 3.70
C THR A 27 -23.15 -4.74 2.90
N ASN A 28 -24.31 -5.28 3.25
CA ASN A 28 -25.59 -4.83 2.68
C ASN A 28 -25.86 -3.33 2.91
N LYS A 29 -25.26 -2.73 3.97
CA LYS A 29 -25.33 -1.28 4.22
C LYS A 29 -24.58 -0.48 3.16
N ASP A 30 -23.45 -0.99 2.68
CA ASP A 30 -22.66 -0.35 1.62
C ASP A 30 -23.42 -0.38 0.29
N ILE A 31 -23.98 -1.54 -0.06
CA ILE A 31 -24.83 -1.69 -1.25
C ILE A 31 -26.09 -0.81 -1.14
N GLY A 32 -26.73 -0.78 0.04
CA GLY A 32 -27.88 0.08 0.29
C GLY A 32 -27.57 1.56 0.11
N ALA A 33 -26.40 2.03 0.53
CA ALA A 33 -25.96 3.41 0.32
C ALA A 33 -25.83 3.76 -1.16
N VAL A 34 -25.27 2.85 -1.98
CA VAL A 34 -25.17 3.02 -3.44
C VAL A 34 -26.54 3.01 -4.10
N LYS A 35 -27.41 2.05 -3.74
CA LYS A 35 -28.79 2.00 -4.26
C LYS A 35 -29.55 3.30 -3.94
N LYS A 36 -29.42 3.83 -2.72
CA LYS A 36 -30.04 5.11 -2.32
C LYS A 36 -29.49 6.28 -3.15
N PHE A 37 -28.17 6.32 -3.38
CA PHE A 37 -27.55 7.36 -4.18
C PHE A 37 -28.05 7.35 -5.63
N LEU A 38 -28.15 6.17 -6.25
CA LEU A 38 -28.60 6.02 -7.65
C LEU A 38 -30.08 6.34 -7.86
N LYS A 39 -30.91 6.38 -6.81
CA LYS A 39 -32.31 6.80 -6.90
C LYS A 39 -32.49 8.32 -7.06
N ASN A 40 -31.47 9.13 -6.82
CA ASN A 40 -31.57 10.57 -7.03
C ASN A 40 -31.58 10.87 -8.52
N LYS A 41 -32.44 11.85 -8.93
CA LYS A 41 -32.45 12.36 -10.30
C LYS A 41 -31.15 13.16 -10.58
N ASP A 42 -30.72 13.19 -11.83
CA ASP A 42 -29.65 14.02 -12.36
C ASP A 42 -28.29 13.84 -11.64
N VAL A 43 -27.94 12.60 -11.25
CA VAL A 43 -26.64 12.32 -10.64
C VAL A 43 -25.54 12.26 -11.68
N ILE A 44 -24.47 13.01 -11.44
CA ILE A 44 -23.22 12.87 -12.18
C ILE A 44 -22.48 11.69 -11.56
N LEU A 45 -22.27 10.60 -12.32
CA LEU A 45 -21.64 9.38 -11.83
C LEU A 45 -20.11 9.38 -11.92
N THR A 46 -19.55 10.25 -12.75
CA THR A 46 -18.10 10.45 -12.79
C THR A 46 -17.61 11.19 -11.55
N GLN A 47 -16.53 11.93 -11.60
CA GLN A 47 -15.99 12.65 -10.46
C GLN A 47 -16.80 13.93 -10.14
N SER A 48 -17.51 13.99 -9.00
CA SER A 48 -18.32 15.12 -8.59
C SER A 48 -18.37 15.30 -7.05
N LYS A 49 -19.56 15.59 -6.50
CA LYS A 49 -19.78 15.98 -5.09
C LYS A 49 -19.41 14.90 -4.07
N LYS A 50 -19.70 13.62 -4.34
CA LYS A 50 -19.39 12.51 -3.42
C LYS A 50 -17.89 12.22 -3.36
N VAL A 51 -17.20 12.35 -4.47
CA VAL A 51 -15.72 12.29 -4.49
C VAL A 51 -15.15 13.40 -3.58
N LEU A 52 -15.57 14.65 -3.72
CA LEU A 52 -15.12 15.75 -2.88
C LEU A 52 -15.47 15.54 -1.40
N GLU A 53 -16.66 15.00 -1.11
CA GLU A 53 -17.06 14.67 0.27
C GLU A 53 -16.16 13.59 0.87
N PHE A 54 -15.84 12.54 0.09
CA PHE A 54 -14.98 11.46 0.53
C PHE A 54 -13.56 11.96 0.77
N GLU A 55 -12.98 12.75 -0.13
CA GLU A 55 -11.67 13.39 0.02
C GLU A 55 -11.58 14.21 1.32
N LYS A 56 -12.59 15.04 1.62
CA LYS A 56 -12.65 15.84 2.86
C LYS A 56 -12.75 14.97 4.11
N LYS A 57 -13.63 13.95 4.12
CA LYS A 57 -13.81 13.05 5.27
C LYS A 57 -12.58 12.19 5.51
N TRP A 58 -11.94 11.72 4.43
CA TRP A 58 -10.68 10.99 4.53
C TRP A 58 -9.56 11.86 5.10
N SER A 59 -9.40 13.10 4.60
CA SER A 59 -8.42 14.05 5.13
C SER A 59 -8.61 14.27 6.64
N LYS A 60 -9.86 14.47 7.08
CA LYS A 60 -10.22 14.65 8.51
C LYS A 60 -9.88 13.39 9.33
N TRP A 61 -10.21 12.20 8.81
CA TRP A 61 -9.92 10.93 9.49
C TRP A 61 -8.41 10.68 9.62
N LEU A 62 -7.65 10.96 8.55
CA LEU A 62 -6.20 10.76 8.53
C LEU A 62 -5.44 11.81 9.35
N GLY A 63 -5.97 13.04 9.46
CA GLY A 63 -5.31 14.16 10.10
C GLY A 63 -4.38 14.93 9.16
N VAL A 64 -4.75 15.07 7.88
CA VAL A 64 -4.04 15.85 6.86
C VAL A 64 -4.95 16.93 6.27
N LYS A 65 -4.36 17.92 5.58
CA LYS A 65 -5.14 19.03 5.00
C LYS A 65 -5.86 18.64 3.70
N TYR A 66 -5.24 17.79 2.88
CA TYR A 66 -5.69 17.54 1.50
C TYR A 66 -5.58 16.08 1.14
N SER A 67 -6.57 15.60 0.39
CA SER A 67 -6.62 14.27 -0.21
C SER A 67 -7.19 14.37 -1.62
N THR A 68 -6.71 13.50 -2.52
CA THR A 68 -7.15 13.39 -3.91
C THR A 68 -7.47 11.95 -4.22
N PHE A 69 -8.74 11.64 -4.47
CA PHE A 69 -9.24 10.30 -4.74
C PHE A 69 -8.94 9.89 -6.19
N VAL A 70 -8.31 8.74 -6.35
CA VAL A 70 -7.86 8.18 -7.63
C VAL A 70 -8.34 6.74 -7.81
N ASN A 71 -8.18 6.17 -9.01
CA ASN A 71 -8.75 4.88 -9.37
C ASN A 71 -8.01 3.65 -8.78
N SER A 72 -6.80 3.81 -8.22
CA SER A 72 -6.09 2.73 -7.52
C SER A 72 -4.94 3.26 -6.65
N GLY A 73 -4.45 2.44 -5.71
CA GLY A 73 -3.21 2.73 -4.97
C GLY A 73 -2.00 2.83 -5.89
N SER A 74 -1.93 2.02 -6.94
CA SER A 74 -0.86 2.09 -7.95
C SER A 74 -0.84 3.43 -8.68
N SER A 75 -2.01 3.97 -9.00
CA SER A 75 -2.13 5.31 -9.59
C SER A 75 -1.72 6.40 -8.60
N ALA A 76 -2.04 6.24 -7.31
CA ALA A 76 -1.59 7.15 -6.27
C ALA A 76 -0.06 7.19 -6.19
N ASN A 77 0.60 6.01 -6.21
CA ASN A 77 2.06 5.90 -6.22
C ASN A 77 2.67 6.56 -7.46
N PHE A 78 2.11 6.29 -8.64
CA PHE A 78 2.60 6.88 -9.89
C PHE A 78 2.47 8.41 -9.90
N ILE A 79 1.30 8.95 -9.53
CA ILE A 79 1.05 10.40 -9.44
C ILE A 79 2.02 11.04 -8.45
N THR A 80 2.27 10.42 -7.30
CA THR A 80 3.18 10.93 -6.28
C THR A 80 4.59 11.11 -6.83
N ILE A 81 5.14 10.11 -7.52
CA ILE A 81 6.48 10.21 -8.10
C ILE A 81 6.50 11.18 -9.28
N SER A 82 5.43 11.26 -10.08
CA SER A 82 5.28 12.25 -11.15
C SER A 82 5.29 13.68 -10.61
N ILE A 83 4.65 13.94 -9.47
CA ILE A 83 4.70 15.23 -8.77
C ILE A 83 6.12 15.55 -8.32
N LEU A 84 6.83 14.58 -7.72
CA LEU A 84 8.23 14.77 -7.34
C LEU A 84 9.10 15.12 -8.54
N LYS A 85 8.88 14.46 -9.69
CA LYS A 85 9.56 14.76 -10.96
C LYS A 85 9.29 16.20 -11.41
N ALA A 86 8.03 16.63 -11.39
CA ALA A 86 7.63 17.98 -11.78
C ALA A 86 8.21 19.06 -10.86
N LEU A 87 8.38 18.77 -9.57
CA LEU A 87 8.93 19.68 -8.58
C LEU A 87 10.46 19.65 -8.50
N ASN A 88 11.11 18.61 -9.03
CA ASN A 88 12.55 18.44 -8.95
C ASN A 88 13.31 19.38 -9.91
N LYS A 89 13.82 20.48 -9.36
CA LYS A 89 14.66 21.41 -10.11
C LYS A 89 16.12 20.94 -10.26
N ASN A 90 16.58 20.05 -9.36
CA ASN A 90 17.96 19.55 -9.38
C ASN A 90 18.04 18.18 -10.05
N LYS A 91 18.39 18.16 -11.33
CA LYS A 91 18.53 16.92 -12.13
C LYS A 91 19.57 15.93 -11.59
N LYS A 92 20.52 16.38 -10.75
CA LYS A 92 21.49 15.50 -10.08
C LYS A 92 20.84 14.64 -8.99
N LYS A 93 19.68 15.06 -8.44
CA LYS A 93 18.89 14.27 -7.51
C LYS A 93 17.94 13.34 -8.29
N ASN A 94 18.40 12.13 -8.56
CA ASN A 94 17.73 11.16 -9.41
C ASN A 94 17.56 9.77 -8.76
N GLU A 95 17.87 9.65 -7.49
CA GLU A 95 17.74 8.39 -6.73
C GLU A 95 16.60 8.47 -5.72
N ILE A 96 15.78 7.40 -5.64
CA ILE A 96 14.75 7.23 -4.61
C ILE A 96 15.04 5.93 -3.87
N ILE A 97 15.16 6.01 -2.54
CA ILE A 97 15.38 4.83 -1.71
C ILE A 97 14.05 4.12 -1.50
N VAL A 98 14.01 2.82 -1.81
CA VAL A 98 12.82 1.97 -1.78
C VAL A 98 13.09 0.66 -1.01
N PRO A 99 12.08 0.03 -0.37
CA PRO A 99 12.26 -1.29 0.24
C PRO A 99 12.37 -2.39 -0.81
N SER A 100 13.05 -3.48 -0.46
CA SER A 100 13.10 -4.71 -1.26
C SER A 100 11.85 -5.58 -1.12
N LEU A 101 11.03 -5.35 -0.08
CA LEU A 101 9.73 -5.95 0.14
C LEU A 101 8.65 -4.88 0.05
N THR A 102 7.91 -4.88 -1.06
CA THR A 102 6.82 -3.94 -1.32
C THR A 102 5.93 -4.44 -2.45
N TRP A 103 4.81 -3.77 -2.67
CA TRP A 103 4.05 -3.95 -3.90
C TRP A 103 4.79 -3.35 -5.09
N VAL A 104 4.69 -3.99 -6.24
CA VAL A 104 5.42 -3.64 -7.46
C VAL A 104 5.24 -2.17 -7.90
N SER A 105 4.10 -1.56 -7.61
CA SER A 105 3.80 -0.18 -8.04
C SER A 105 4.69 0.87 -7.39
N ASP A 106 5.24 0.64 -6.21
CA ASP A 106 6.18 1.55 -5.55
C ASP A 106 7.43 1.71 -6.41
N ILE A 107 7.98 0.57 -6.84
CA ILE A 107 9.20 0.52 -7.65
C ILE A 107 8.93 0.95 -9.08
N ASN A 108 7.84 0.45 -9.70
CA ASN A 108 7.48 0.82 -11.06
C ASN A 108 7.23 2.33 -11.20
N SER A 109 6.60 2.95 -10.22
CA SER A 109 6.40 4.40 -10.22
C SER A 109 7.71 5.18 -10.28
N VAL A 110 8.73 4.71 -9.57
CA VAL A 110 10.08 5.29 -9.57
C VAL A 110 10.73 5.14 -10.95
N ILE A 111 10.71 3.92 -11.50
CA ILE A 111 11.35 3.60 -12.78
C ILE A 111 10.66 4.32 -13.95
N MET A 112 9.33 4.25 -14.02
CA MET A 112 8.55 4.86 -15.12
C MET A 112 8.66 6.38 -15.14
N ASN A 113 8.96 7.02 -14.01
CA ASN A 113 9.26 8.43 -13.94
C ASN A 113 10.73 8.80 -14.25
N GLY A 114 11.57 7.80 -14.55
CA GLY A 114 12.97 7.99 -14.93
C GLY A 114 13.93 8.17 -13.74
N PHE A 115 13.49 7.80 -12.52
CA PHE A 115 14.35 7.77 -11.35
C PHE A 115 14.99 6.40 -11.15
N LYS A 116 16.12 6.39 -10.44
CA LYS A 116 16.83 5.17 -10.08
C LYS A 116 16.37 4.68 -8.70
N PRO A 117 15.77 3.49 -8.58
CA PRO A 117 15.46 2.90 -7.29
C PRO A 117 16.75 2.43 -6.59
N ILE A 118 16.91 2.80 -5.32
CA ILE A 118 18.00 2.36 -4.45
C ILE A 118 17.39 1.46 -3.38
N PHE A 119 17.66 0.17 -3.47
CA PHE A 119 17.05 -0.82 -2.60
C PHE A 119 17.75 -0.94 -1.25
N VAL A 120 16.95 -1.18 -0.21
CA VAL A 120 17.37 -1.53 1.13
C VAL A 120 16.64 -2.79 1.61
N ASP A 121 17.27 -3.54 2.50
CA ASP A 121 16.66 -4.70 3.14
C ASP A 121 15.60 -4.26 4.16
N VAL A 122 14.83 -5.20 4.64
CA VAL A 122 13.76 -4.98 5.63
C VAL A 122 14.20 -5.38 7.04
N ASP A 123 13.49 -4.85 8.03
CA ASP A 123 13.49 -5.31 9.42
C ASP A 123 12.37 -6.33 9.59
N LEU A 124 12.68 -7.54 10.03
CA LEU A 124 11.70 -8.61 10.24
C LEU A 124 10.64 -8.26 11.29
N ASN A 125 10.98 -7.39 12.25
CA ASN A 125 10.04 -6.97 13.30
C ASN A 125 8.91 -6.08 12.76
N THR A 126 9.13 -5.40 11.63
CA THR A 126 8.18 -4.45 11.04
C THR A 126 7.83 -4.77 9.59
N LEU A 127 8.54 -5.70 8.96
CA LEU A 127 8.46 -5.99 7.51
C LEU A 127 8.63 -4.75 6.63
N SER A 128 9.13 -3.65 7.17
CA SER A 128 9.42 -2.41 6.48
C SER A 128 10.92 -2.19 6.33
N MET A 129 11.32 -1.15 5.59
CA MET A 129 12.73 -0.90 5.29
C MET A 129 13.58 -0.67 6.54
N SER A 130 14.81 -1.24 6.55
CA SER A 130 15.79 -1.05 7.62
C SER A 130 16.22 0.41 7.72
N THR A 131 15.95 1.04 8.87
CA THR A 131 16.34 2.43 9.16
C THR A 131 17.85 2.64 8.95
N GLU A 132 18.69 1.72 9.42
CA GLU A 132 20.15 1.80 9.32
C GLU A 132 20.62 1.76 7.87
N GLN A 133 20.03 0.88 7.07
CA GLN A 133 20.38 0.80 5.64
C GLN A 133 19.88 2.04 4.87
N VAL A 134 18.72 2.58 5.20
CA VAL A 134 18.24 3.84 4.60
C VAL A 134 19.24 4.95 4.86
N ILE A 135 19.62 5.18 6.13
CA ILE A 135 20.55 6.23 6.54
C ILE A 135 21.92 6.08 5.84
N LYS A 136 22.42 4.84 5.74
CA LYS A 136 23.67 4.53 5.04
C LYS A 136 23.62 4.78 3.53
N LYS A 137 22.44 4.61 2.90
CA LYS A 137 22.27 4.77 1.46
C LYS A 137 22.00 6.22 1.03
N ILE A 138 21.59 7.10 1.95
CA ILE A 138 21.38 8.53 1.63
C ILE A 138 22.68 9.16 1.18
N ASN A 139 22.64 9.81 0.02
CA ASN A 139 23.75 10.53 -0.60
C ASN A 139 23.28 11.80 -1.32
N LYS A 140 24.20 12.52 -1.99
CA LYS A 140 23.91 13.78 -2.70
C LYS A 140 22.91 13.63 -3.86
N LYS A 141 22.71 12.39 -4.41
CA LYS A 141 21.78 12.08 -5.48
C LYS A 141 20.38 11.70 -4.95
N THR A 142 20.23 11.49 -3.65
CA THR A 142 18.95 11.07 -3.06
C THR A 142 17.93 12.20 -3.18
N LEU A 143 16.81 11.92 -3.87
CA LEU A 143 15.66 12.81 -3.99
C LEU A 143 14.66 12.61 -2.86
N ALA A 144 14.34 11.36 -2.54
CA ALA A 144 13.34 11.02 -1.53
C ALA A 144 13.60 9.61 -0.95
N VAL A 145 12.96 9.33 0.18
CA VAL A 145 12.77 7.98 0.71
C VAL A 145 11.31 7.63 0.55
N PHE A 146 11.02 6.50 -0.09
CA PHE A 146 9.68 5.98 -0.29
C PHE A 146 9.51 4.71 0.55
N ILE A 147 8.90 4.85 1.72
CA ILE A 147 8.67 3.77 2.68
C ILE A 147 7.35 3.08 2.39
N THR A 148 7.33 1.75 2.51
CA THR A 148 6.11 0.95 2.52
C THR A 148 5.84 0.44 3.92
N HIS A 149 4.67 0.72 4.46
CA HIS A 149 4.17 0.17 5.71
C HIS A 149 3.48 -1.16 5.43
N ALA A 150 4.29 -2.23 5.34
CA ALA A 150 3.80 -3.54 4.90
C ALA A 150 2.99 -4.24 6.01
N GLN A 151 1.95 -4.99 5.63
CA GLN A 151 1.17 -5.92 6.47
C GLN A 151 0.55 -5.30 7.73
N GLY A 152 0.38 -3.97 7.75
CA GLY A 152 -0.21 -3.25 8.87
C GLY A 152 0.79 -2.81 9.95
N PHE A 153 2.09 -2.98 9.75
CA PHE A 153 3.10 -2.55 10.72
C PHE A 153 3.53 -1.10 10.53
N ASN A 154 3.98 -0.50 11.64
CA ASN A 154 4.61 0.81 11.64
C ASN A 154 6.09 0.67 11.24
N GLY A 155 6.42 1.11 10.03
CA GLY A 155 7.80 1.13 9.52
C GLY A 155 8.61 2.36 9.92
N LEU A 156 8.02 3.37 10.57
CA LEU A 156 8.74 4.56 11.01
C LEU A 156 9.54 4.30 12.29
N SER A 157 10.65 5.03 12.41
CA SER A 157 11.38 5.19 13.66
C SER A 157 11.69 6.68 13.89
N ASN A 158 11.82 7.09 15.15
CA ASN A 158 12.24 8.47 15.48
C ASN A 158 13.60 8.81 14.87
N LYS A 159 14.52 7.83 14.85
CA LYS A 159 15.84 7.96 14.21
C LYS A 159 15.74 8.26 12.73
N LEU A 160 14.91 7.52 11.98
CA LEU A 160 14.68 7.77 10.55
C LEU A 160 14.12 9.18 10.32
N LEU A 161 13.06 9.54 11.04
CA LEU A 161 12.43 10.85 10.89
C LEU A 161 13.40 12.00 11.20
N ALA A 162 14.21 11.89 12.25
CA ALA A 162 15.22 12.88 12.61
C ALA A 162 16.29 13.03 11.52
N GLU A 163 16.81 11.92 10.99
CA GLU A 163 17.82 11.95 9.92
C GLU A 163 17.27 12.52 8.61
N LEU A 164 16.05 12.17 8.21
CA LEU A 164 15.43 12.73 7.01
C LEU A 164 15.20 14.24 7.16
N LYS A 165 14.74 14.69 8.33
CA LYS A 165 14.59 16.12 8.64
C LYS A 165 15.92 16.85 8.59
N LYS A 166 16.96 16.33 9.26
CA LYS A 166 18.32 16.91 9.28
C LYS A 166 18.89 17.08 7.87
N ARG A 167 18.70 16.07 7.01
CA ARG A 167 19.22 16.05 5.63
C ARG A 167 18.28 16.69 4.61
N LYS A 168 17.12 17.18 5.04
CA LYS A 168 16.06 17.77 4.17
C LYS A 168 15.66 16.82 3.04
N ILE A 169 15.55 15.50 3.33
CA ILE A 169 15.12 14.47 2.39
C ILE A 169 13.61 14.23 2.58
N PRO A 170 12.78 14.41 1.55
CA PRO A 170 11.36 14.12 1.62
C PRO A 170 11.09 12.64 1.91
N LEU A 171 10.12 12.38 2.81
CA LEU A 171 9.55 11.07 3.04
C LEU A 171 8.26 10.94 2.24
N ILE A 172 8.11 9.83 1.53
CA ILE A 172 6.87 9.37 0.90
C ILE A 172 6.43 8.12 1.63
N GLU A 173 5.14 8.03 1.96
CA GLU A 173 4.58 6.89 2.68
C GLU A 173 3.60 6.11 1.80
N ASP A 174 3.87 4.83 1.50
CA ASP A 174 2.84 3.90 1.06
C ASP A 174 2.19 3.26 2.29
N VAL A 175 0.89 3.50 2.46
CA VAL A 175 0.08 3.05 3.60
C VAL A 175 -1.05 2.11 3.13
N CYS A 176 -0.95 1.58 1.91
CA CYS A 176 -2.00 0.74 1.31
C CYS A 176 -2.37 -0.47 2.16
N GLU A 177 -1.42 -1.08 2.85
CA GLU A 177 -1.64 -2.24 3.74
C GLU A 177 -1.77 -1.87 5.23
N SER A 178 -1.84 -0.56 5.58
CA SER A 178 -1.68 -0.11 6.98
C SER A 178 -2.62 1.02 7.39
N HIS A 179 -3.86 1.03 6.87
CA HIS A 179 -4.85 2.05 7.23
C HIS A 179 -5.09 2.10 8.74
N GLY A 180 -4.86 3.26 9.34
CA GLY A 180 -5.05 3.49 10.77
C GLY A 180 -3.90 3.05 11.66
N ALA A 181 -2.83 2.46 11.10
CA ALA A 181 -1.60 2.25 11.87
C ALA A 181 -1.00 3.60 12.31
N LYS A 182 -0.27 3.60 13.43
CA LYS A 182 0.19 4.81 14.10
C LYS A 182 1.68 4.75 14.43
N HIS A 183 2.32 5.92 14.43
CA HIS A 183 3.61 6.18 15.05
C HIS A 183 3.42 7.32 16.05
N ASN A 184 3.87 7.17 17.32
CA ASN A 184 3.67 8.17 18.39
C ASN A 184 2.23 8.75 18.41
N ASN A 185 1.23 7.87 18.43
CA ASN A 185 -0.22 8.18 18.43
C ASN A 185 -0.78 8.92 17.21
N LYS A 186 0.04 9.28 16.22
CA LYS A 186 -0.38 9.90 14.97
C LYS A 186 -0.46 8.88 13.86
N LYS A 187 -1.49 8.92 13.01
CA LYS A 187 -1.69 7.95 11.93
C LYS A 187 -0.56 8.01 10.90
N LEU A 188 -0.09 6.84 10.44
CA LEU A 188 0.80 6.73 9.29
C LEU A 188 0.12 7.34 8.05
N GLY A 189 0.93 7.91 7.17
CA GLY A 189 0.44 8.71 6.04
C GLY A 189 0.25 10.19 6.36
N SER A 190 0.51 10.60 7.60
CA SER A 190 0.48 12.02 8.00
C SER A 190 1.86 12.59 8.34
N TYR A 191 2.92 11.79 8.21
CA TYR A 191 4.31 12.17 8.49
C TYR A 191 5.06 12.64 7.25
N GLY A 192 4.85 11.96 6.14
CA GLY A 192 5.53 12.23 4.89
C GLY A 192 5.07 13.51 4.19
N LEU A 193 5.83 13.92 3.20
CA LEU A 193 5.46 15.00 2.28
C LEU A 193 4.21 14.63 1.49
N ILE A 194 4.13 13.37 1.06
CA ILE A 194 2.98 12.77 0.35
C ILE A 194 2.79 11.36 0.91
N SER A 195 1.55 10.92 1.01
CA SER A 195 1.22 9.54 1.33
C SER A 195 0.15 8.97 0.41
N ASN A 196 0.20 7.65 0.22
CA ASN A 196 -0.62 6.92 -0.72
C ASN A 196 -1.40 5.81 -0.01
N PHE A 197 -2.65 5.63 -0.40
CA PHE A 197 -3.55 4.61 0.11
C PHE A 197 -4.20 3.86 -1.04
N SER A 198 -4.54 2.59 -0.81
CA SER A 198 -5.33 1.79 -1.73
C SER A 198 -6.65 1.38 -1.08
N PHE A 199 -7.72 1.45 -1.83
CA PHE A 199 -9.04 0.96 -1.45
C PHE A 199 -9.44 -0.24 -2.30
N TYR A 200 -8.46 -1.01 -2.77
CA TYR A 200 -8.70 -2.29 -3.40
C TYR A 200 -9.52 -3.19 -2.47
N TYR A 201 -10.31 -4.06 -3.05
CA TYR A 201 -11.19 -4.98 -2.35
C TYR A 201 -10.55 -5.70 -1.14
N ALA A 202 -9.25 -6.01 -1.20
CA ALA A 202 -8.53 -6.75 -0.16
C ALA A 202 -8.05 -5.93 1.05
N HIS A 203 -8.09 -4.61 1.00
CA HIS A 203 -7.55 -3.76 2.05
C HIS A 203 -8.49 -3.60 3.27
N HIS A 204 -8.11 -2.75 4.22
CA HIS A 204 -8.86 -2.50 5.47
C HIS A 204 -10.27 -1.97 5.22
N MET A 205 -10.44 -1.19 4.17
CA MET A 205 -11.71 -0.76 3.59
C MET A 205 -11.61 -0.78 2.06
N THR A 206 -12.75 -0.80 1.39
CA THR A 206 -12.79 -0.84 -0.08
C THR A 206 -13.67 0.24 -0.67
N THR A 207 -13.31 0.68 -1.88
CA THR A 207 -14.19 1.38 -2.82
C THR A 207 -14.38 0.53 -4.08
N ILE A 208 -14.23 -0.80 -3.96
CA ILE A 208 -14.07 -1.81 -4.99
C ILE A 208 -12.68 -1.70 -5.61
N GLU A 209 -12.43 -0.67 -6.38
CA GLU A 209 -11.13 -0.17 -6.80
C GLU A 209 -11.00 1.30 -6.39
N GLY A 210 -9.83 1.71 -5.94
CA GLY A 210 -9.57 3.10 -5.56
C GLY A 210 -8.22 3.30 -4.89
N GLY A 211 -7.84 4.57 -4.79
CA GLY A 211 -6.65 5.03 -4.06
C GLY A 211 -6.79 6.48 -3.63
N MET A 212 -5.88 6.93 -2.79
CA MET A 212 -5.85 8.30 -2.31
C MET A 212 -4.42 8.83 -2.25
N VAL A 213 -4.21 10.02 -2.78
CA VAL A 213 -2.97 10.81 -2.59
C VAL A 213 -3.25 11.84 -1.50
N CYS A 214 -2.45 11.87 -0.45
CA CYS A 214 -2.66 12.75 0.70
C CYS A 214 -1.45 13.62 0.97
N THR A 215 -1.67 14.88 1.39
CA THR A 215 -0.58 15.82 1.68
C THR A 215 -1.06 16.99 2.56
N ASN A 216 -0.12 17.66 3.23
CA ASN A 216 -0.36 18.94 3.91
C ASN A 216 0.04 20.14 3.04
N ASN A 217 0.60 19.92 1.86
CA ASN A 217 1.10 20.97 0.96
C ASN A 217 0.08 21.30 -0.12
N LYS A 218 -0.38 22.56 -0.17
CA LYS A 218 -1.39 23.02 -1.13
C LYS A 218 -0.94 22.88 -2.58
N LYS A 219 0.32 23.19 -2.90
CA LYS A 219 0.86 23.06 -4.26
C LYS A 219 0.87 21.61 -4.74
N ILE A 220 1.24 20.67 -3.85
CA ILE A 220 1.22 19.24 -4.16
C ILE A 220 -0.23 18.76 -4.36
N TYR A 221 -1.18 19.24 -3.56
CA TYR A 221 -2.60 18.94 -3.73
C TYR A 221 -3.13 19.43 -5.10
N GLU A 222 -2.80 20.65 -5.51
CA GLU A 222 -3.18 21.17 -6.82
C GLU A 222 -2.57 20.32 -7.95
N LEU A 223 -1.29 19.98 -7.84
CA LEU A 223 -0.62 19.08 -8.79
C LEU A 223 -1.26 17.69 -8.82
N SER A 224 -1.65 17.13 -7.66
CA SER A 224 -2.28 15.81 -7.63
C SER A 224 -3.60 15.76 -8.40
N LYS A 225 -4.38 16.84 -8.37
CA LYS A 225 -5.60 16.97 -9.18
C LYS A 225 -5.31 17.11 -10.68
N ILE A 226 -4.27 17.88 -11.03
CA ILE A 226 -3.80 18.02 -12.41
C ILE A 226 -3.33 16.67 -12.95
N PHE A 227 -2.44 15.98 -12.22
CA PHE A 227 -1.92 14.67 -12.63
C PHE A 227 -2.99 13.58 -12.66
N ARG A 228 -4.02 13.67 -11.80
CA ARG A 228 -5.18 12.76 -11.82
C ARG A 228 -5.96 12.83 -13.12
N SER A 229 -5.98 13.99 -13.77
CA SER A 229 -6.90 14.30 -14.88
C SER A 229 -6.14 14.83 -16.09
N HIS A 230 -5.41 13.96 -16.79
CA HIS A 230 -4.72 14.26 -18.07
C HIS A 230 -3.72 15.43 -18.04
N GLY A 231 -3.31 15.92 -16.88
CA GLY A 231 -2.42 17.09 -16.79
C GLY A 231 -3.12 18.43 -17.06
N MET A 232 -4.45 18.50 -17.04
CA MET A 232 -5.22 19.70 -17.35
C MET A 232 -5.10 20.78 -16.28
N ALA A 233 -4.74 22.01 -16.68
CA ALA A 233 -4.56 23.17 -15.79
C ALA A 233 -5.81 23.50 -14.97
N ARG A 234 -7.00 23.42 -15.56
CA ARG A 234 -8.31 23.70 -14.92
C ARG A 234 -8.60 22.79 -13.72
N GLU A 235 -7.98 21.61 -13.66
CA GLU A 235 -8.19 20.66 -12.58
C GLU A 235 -7.54 21.11 -11.26
N ALA A 236 -6.63 22.06 -11.28
CA ALA A 236 -6.08 22.68 -10.08
C ALA A 236 -7.18 23.28 -9.19
N LYS A 237 -8.31 23.73 -9.77
CA LYS A 237 -9.39 24.47 -9.10
C LYS A 237 -8.84 25.67 -8.30
N ASN A 238 -7.97 26.44 -8.96
CA ASN A 238 -7.32 27.64 -8.44
C ASN A 238 -7.46 28.75 -9.49
N ASN A 239 -8.37 29.70 -9.24
CA ASN A 239 -8.73 30.74 -10.19
C ASN A 239 -7.54 31.64 -10.58
N LYS A 240 -6.60 31.90 -9.66
CA LYS A 240 -5.39 32.68 -9.96
C LYS A 240 -4.51 31.91 -10.93
N PHE A 241 -4.19 30.66 -10.62
CA PHE A 241 -3.40 29.77 -11.44
C PHE A 241 -4.02 29.57 -12.83
N GLU A 242 -5.34 29.37 -12.89
CA GLU A 242 -6.05 29.22 -14.18
C GLU A 242 -5.94 30.46 -15.06
N ARG A 243 -6.07 31.66 -14.47
CA ARG A 243 -5.88 32.93 -15.19
C ARG A 243 -4.44 33.09 -15.71
N GLU A 244 -3.46 32.76 -14.88
CA GLU A 244 -2.04 32.78 -15.28
C GLU A 244 -1.78 31.85 -16.46
N MET A 245 -2.34 30.63 -16.43
CA MET A 245 -2.18 29.65 -17.53
C MET A 245 -2.88 30.10 -18.82
N LYS A 246 -4.08 30.65 -18.72
CA LYS A 246 -4.80 31.24 -19.87
C LYS A 246 -4.01 32.37 -20.52
N LYS A 247 -3.41 33.26 -19.72
CA LYS A 247 -2.54 34.35 -20.25
C LYS A 247 -1.27 33.79 -20.87
N LYS A 248 -0.62 32.83 -20.24
CA LYS A 248 0.64 32.25 -20.72
C LYS A 248 0.48 31.47 -22.01
N TYR A 249 -0.66 30.80 -22.20
CA TYR A 249 -0.97 29.95 -23.35
C TYR A 249 -2.19 30.50 -24.11
N SER A 250 -2.14 31.79 -24.47
CA SER A 250 -3.28 32.53 -25.05
C SER A 250 -3.77 31.98 -26.39
N SER A 251 -2.91 31.26 -27.13
CA SER A 251 -3.27 30.59 -28.39
C SER A 251 -4.03 29.30 -28.24
N LEU A 252 -4.12 28.77 -27.00
CA LEU A 252 -4.83 27.53 -26.70
C LEU A 252 -6.23 27.80 -26.17
N SER A 253 -7.17 26.83 -26.40
CA SER A 253 -8.45 26.85 -25.72
C SER A 253 -8.25 26.79 -24.20
N PRO A 254 -8.81 27.73 -23.42
CA PRO A 254 -8.68 27.75 -21.97
C PRO A 254 -9.13 26.45 -21.27
N GLN A 255 -9.98 25.68 -21.93
CA GLN A 255 -10.50 24.42 -21.42
C GLN A 255 -9.51 23.25 -21.56
N PHE A 256 -8.54 23.35 -22.49
CA PHE A 256 -7.67 22.26 -22.91
C PHE A 256 -6.18 22.63 -22.86
N ILE A 257 -5.74 23.20 -21.74
CA ILE A 257 -4.33 23.46 -21.46
C ILE A 257 -3.77 22.26 -20.67
N PHE A 258 -2.97 21.41 -21.33
CA PHE A 258 -2.33 20.24 -20.75
C PHE A 258 -0.89 20.58 -20.35
N LEU A 259 -0.60 20.58 -19.05
CA LEU A 259 0.70 21.03 -18.51
C LEU A 259 1.72 19.91 -18.36
N TYR A 260 1.25 18.67 -18.22
CA TYR A 260 2.09 17.51 -17.97
C TYR A 260 1.61 16.30 -18.75
N PRO A 261 2.53 15.47 -19.29
CA PRO A 261 2.18 14.18 -19.86
C PRO A 261 1.74 13.21 -18.74
N THR A 262 0.48 12.84 -18.73
CA THR A 262 -0.10 11.90 -17.77
C THR A 262 -1.39 11.32 -18.33
N LEU A 263 -2.01 10.38 -17.59
CA LEU A 263 -3.20 9.66 -18.01
C LEU A 263 -4.43 10.13 -17.21
N ASN A 264 -5.56 9.42 -17.42
CA ASN A 264 -6.75 9.57 -16.60
C ASN A 264 -6.74 8.58 -15.43
N PHE A 265 -6.60 9.10 -14.23
CA PHE A 265 -6.62 8.35 -12.99
C PHE A 265 -7.83 8.69 -12.10
N ARG A 266 -8.86 9.34 -12.67
CA ARG A 266 -10.07 9.71 -11.91
C ARG A 266 -10.79 8.47 -11.42
N ASN A 267 -11.37 8.59 -10.23
CA ASN A 267 -12.37 7.64 -9.72
C ASN A 267 -13.77 8.26 -9.85
N ASN A 268 -14.80 7.56 -9.41
CA ASN A 268 -16.20 7.85 -9.66
C ASN A 268 -17.00 8.03 -8.36
N GLU A 269 -18.22 8.55 -8.49
CA GLU A 269 -19.12 8.82 -7.36
C GLU A 269 -19.59 7.55 -6.65
N ILE A 270 -19.74 6.42 -7.36
CA ILE A 270 -20.17 5.15 -6.77
C ILE A 270 -19.11 4.65 -5.78
N GLY A 271 -17.84 4.64 -6.20
CA GLY A 271 -16.71 4.30 -5.34
C GLY A 271 -16.61 5.24 -4.13
N ALA A 272 -16.85 6.55 -4.34
CA ALA A 272 -16.84 7.51 -3.25
C ALA A 272 -17.96 7.29 -2.22
N VAL A 273 -19.18 6.95 -2.68
CA VAL A 273 -20.30 6.59 -1.77
C VAL A 273 -19.97 5.35 -0.96
N PHE A 274 -19.37 4.36 -1.60
CA PHE A 274 -18.88 3.16 -0.94
C PHE A 274 -17.86 3.52 0.17
N GLY A 275 -16.84 4.31 -0.19
CA GLY A 275 -15.79 4.77 0.73
C GLY A 275 -16.35 5.58 1.90
N LEU A 276 -17.30 6.49 1.65
CA LEU A 276 -17.99 7.28 2.68
C LEU A 276 -18.71 6.41 3.71
N ASN A 277 -19.30 5.31 3.28
CA ASN A 277 -19.99 4.39 4.19
C ASN A 277 -18.98 3.52 4.94
N GLN A 278 -18.00 2.95 4.26
CA GLN A 278 -16.91 2.13 4.83
C GLN A 278 -16.11 2.87 5.91
N LEU A 279 -15.83 4.15 5.70
CA LEU A 279 -15.06 4.98 6.62
C LEU A 279 -15.69 5.07 8.02
N LYS A 280 -17.03 4.91 8.14
CA LYS A 280 -17.76 5.00 9.42
C LYS A 280 -17.36 3.92 10.42
N TYR A 281 -16.89 2.77 9.93
CA TYR A 281 -16.53 1.62 10.78
C TYR A 281 -15.10 1.13 10.59
N LEU A 282 -14.28 1.89 9.86
CA LEU A 282 -12.88 1.53 9.59
C LEU A 282 -12.09 1.33 10.89
N ASP A 283 -12.17 2.26 11.85
CA ASP A 283 -11.42 2.16 13.11
C ASP A 283 -11.85 0.95 13.95
N LYS A 284 -13.15 0.63 13.99
CA LYS A 284 -13.67 -0.58 14.63
C LYS A 284 -13.11 -1.84 13.98
N ASN A 285 -13.14 -1.91 12.65
CA ASN A 285 -12.63 -3.05 11.89
C ASN A 285 -11.11 -3.23 12.10
N ASN A 286 -10.36 -2.14 12.16
CA ASN A 286 -8.91 -2.17 12.44
C ASN A 286 -8.62 -2.70 13.85
N ALA A 287 -9.42 -2.30 14.85
CA ALA A 287 -9.29 -2.80 16.21
C ALA A 287 -9.53 -4.32 16.29
N GLU A 288 -10.57 -4.84 15.61
CA GLU A 288 -10.82 -6.29 15.56
C GLU A 288 -9.69 -7.05 14.86
N ARG A 289 -9.17 -6.56 13.74
CA ARG A 289 -8.01 -7.16 13.05
C ARG A 289 -6.78 -7.22 13.96
N THR A 290 -6.50 -6.14 14.70
CA THR A 290 -5.37 -6.09 15.63
C THR A 290 -5.56 -7.03 16.82
N LYS A 291 -6.77 -7.15 17.37
CA LYS A 291 -7.14 -8.12 18.41
C LYS A 291 -6.92 -9.55 17.91
N ASN A 292 -7.40 -9.87 16.72
CA ASN A 292 -7.19 -11.17 16.09
C ASN A 292 -5.72 -11.49 15.94
N PHE A 293 -4.90 -10.53 15.47
CA PHE A 293 -3.47 -10.74 15.29
C PHE A 293 -2.74 -10.97 16.62
N LYS A 294 -3.08 -10.22 17.67
CA LYS A 294 -2.52 -10.45 19.01
C LYS A 294 -2.79 -11.87 19.50
N LEU A 295 -4.04 -12.36 19.32
CA LEU A 295 -4.38 -13.74 19.67
C LEU A 295 -3.59 -14.75 18.85
N PHE A 296 -3.50 -14.54 17.54
CA PHE A 296 -2.75 -15.39 16.60
C PHE A 296 -1.28 -15.53 17.02
N ILE A 297 -0.56 -14.41 17.21
CA ILE A 297 0.85 -14.42 17.60
C ILE A 297 1.08 -15.03 18.98
N LYS A 298 0.20 -14.76 19.96
CA LYS A 298 0.29 -15.36 21.31
C LYS A 298 0.22 -16.89 21.27
N ARG A 299 -0.40 -17.47 20.26
CA ARG A 299 -0.63 -18.93 20.14
C ARG A 299 0.34 -19.64 19.21
N LEU A 300 1.14 -18.92 18.43
CA LEU A 300 2.14 -19.54 17.57
C LEU A 300 3.34 -20.08 18.36
N ASP A 301 3.87 -21.21 17.92
CA ASP A 301 5.11 -21.80 18.43
C ASP A 301 6.33 -20.97 17.97
N LYS A 302 6.95 -20.25 18.91
CA LYS A 302 8.11 -19.39 18.70
C LYS A 302 9.35 -20.13 18.17
N LYS A 303 9.46 -21.43 18.42
CA LYS A 303 10.56 -22.25 17.88
C LYS A 303 10.42 -22.45 16.38
N LYS A 304 9.19 -22.50 15.88
CA LYS A 304 8.86 -22.77 14.47
C LYS A 304 8.65 -21.51 13.63
N TYR A 305 8.17 -20.43 14.26
CA TYR A 305 7.71 -19.22 13.59
C TYR A 305 8.30 -17.95 14.20
N TRP A 306 8.58 -16.97 13.37
CA TRP A 306 8.91 -15.63 13.84
C TRP A 306 7.71 -14.98 14.53
N THR A 307 7.89 -14.50 15.74
CA THR A 307 6.81 -13.88 16.54
C THR A 307 7.18 -12.50 17.09
N ASP A 308 8.42 -12.04 16.89
CA ASP A 308 8.94 -10.82 17.49
C ASP A 308 8.57 -9.58 16.67
N TYR A 309 7.29 -9.48 16.32
CA TYR A 309 6.77 -8.33 15.59
C TYR A 309 6.57 -7.12 16.51
N LYS A 310 6.90 -5.93 15.99
CA LYS A 310 6.66 -4.65 16.67
C LYS A 310 5.18 -4.26 16.57
N MET A 311 4.42 -4.64 17.58
CA MET A 311 2.96 -4.49 17.61
C MET A 311 2.47 -3.08 17.91
N ILE A 312 3.31 -2.19 18.50
CA ILE A 312 2.92 -0.84 18.90
C ILE A 312 2.53 -0.03 17.66
N GLY A 313 1.28 0.44 17.64
CA GLY A 313 0.74 1.24 16.54
C GLY A 313 0.41 0.44 15.28
N SER A 314 0.42 -0.90 15.32
CA SER A 314 0.04 -1.72 14.16
C SER A 314 -1.46 -1.68 13.87
N SER A 315 -1.82 -1.86 12.60
CA SER A 315 -3.17 -2.09 12.09
C SER A 315 -3.11 -3.27 11.14
N ASN A 316 -3.26 -4.48 11.68
CA ASN A 316 -2.82 -5.70 11.01
C ASN A 316 -3.72 -6.11 9.84
N TYR A 317 -3.16 -6.01 8.64
CA TYR A 317 -3.82 -6.34 7.38
C TYR A 317 -4.10 -7.83 7.23
N ALA A 318 -3.10 -8.67 7.57
CA ALA A 318 -3.14 -10.12 7.43
C ALA A 318 -2.46 -10.78 8.64
N PHE A 319 -2.38 -12.11 8.65
CA PHE A 319 -1.52 -12.87 9.54
C PHE A 319 -0.21 -13.23 8.82
N PRO A 320 0.87 -12.43 8.95
CA PRO A 320 2.17 -12.82 8.43
C PRO A 320 2.73 -14.01 9.22
N ILE A 321 3.33 -14.94 8.48
CA ILE A 321 3.97 -16.15 9.01
C ILE A 321 5.35 -16.21 8.39
N ILE A 322 6.41 -16.25 9.19
CA ILE A 322 7.79 -16.46 8.73
C ILE A 322 8.29 -17.71 9.41
N LEU A 323 8.71 -18.70 8.64
CA LEU A 323 9.24 -19.97 9.18
C LEU A 323 10.66 -19.75 9.70
N ASN A 324 10.95 -20.25 10.92
CA ASN A 324 12.29 -20.24 11.51
C ASN A 324 13.15 -21.41 10.96
N THR A 325 13.17 -21.57 9.64
CA THR A 325 13.95 -22.59 8.96
C THR A 325 14.49 -22.05 7.64
N LYS A 326 15.54 -22.69 7.11
CA LYS A 326 16.05 -22.49 5.74
C LYS A 326 15.93 -23.74 4.90
N ASN A 327 15.19 -24.74 5.38
CA ASN A 327 15.02 -26.03 4.72
C ASN A 327 13.82 -25.98 3.74
N ILE A 328 14.12 -26.10 2.45
CA ILE A 328 13.12 -26.06 1.36
C ILE A 328 12.13 -27.23 1.46
N LYS A 329 12.56 -28.44 1.90
CA LYS A 329 11.65 -29.59 2.09
C LYS A 329 10.61 -29.29 3.17
N LYS A 330 11.03 -28.70 4.30
CA LYS A 330 10.12 -28.26 5.37
C LYS A 330 9.15 -27.17 4.90
N ARG A 331 9.62 -26.20 4.11
CA ARG A 331 8.77 -25.20 3.47
C ARG A 331 7.71 -25.87 2.58
N ASN A 332 8.11 -26.77 1.70
CA ASN A 332 7.17 -27.43 0.80
C ASN A 332 6.13 -28.26 1.58
N TYR A 333 6.56 -28.93 2.65
CA TYR A 333 5.64 -29.63 3.57
C TYR A 333 4.65 -28.67 4.25
N PHE A 334 5.11 -27.50 4.70
CA PHE A 334 4.25 -26.44 5.23
C PHE A 334 3.14 -26.05 4.24
N GLU A 335 3.49 -25.79 2.98
CA GLU A 335 2.52 -25.44 1.93
C GLU A 335 1.51 -26.57 1.67
N GLN A 336 1.98 -27.82 1.66
CA GLN A 336 1.10 -29.01 1.53
C GLN A 336 0.10 -29.10 2.67
N VAL A 337 0.53 -28.85 3.93
CA VAL A 337 -0.37 -28.88 5.09
C VAL A 337 -1.42 -27.76 5.00
N LEU A 338 -1.04 -26.54 4.61
CA LEU A 338 -2.00 -25.45 4.41
C LEU A 338 -3.04 -25.81 3.34
N THR A 339 -2.59 -26.34 2.22
CA THR A 339 -3.46 -26.75 1.11
C THR A 339 -4.40 -27.88 1.53
N LYS A 340 -3.91 -28.92 2.23
CA LYS A 340 -4.72 -30.04 2.74
C LYS A 340 -5.81 -29.59 3.72
N ASN A 341 -5.56 -28.53 4.48
CA ASN A 341 -6.52 -27.96 5.42
C ASN A 341 -7.41 -26.87 4.81
N ASN A 342 -7.35 -26.66 3.50
CA ASN A 342 -8.08 -25.60 2.78
C ASN A 342 -7.86 -24.21 3.38
N ILE A 343 -6.60 -23.89 3.75
CA ILE A 343 -6.18 -22.57 4.19
C ILE A 343 -5.57 -21.83 2.98
N GLU A 344 -6.21 -20.78 2.53
CA GLU A 344 -5.68 -19.95 1.46
C GLU A 344 -4.50 -19.11 1.96
N PHE A 345 -3.40 -19.09 1.22
CA PHE A 345 -2.18 -18.36 1.59
C PHE A 345 -1.50 -17.73 0.38
N ARG A 346 -0.62 -16.78 0.66
CA ARG A 346 0.33 -16.24 -0.32
C ARG A 346 1.73 -16.35 0.25
N ARG A 347 2.69 -16.81 -0.57
CA ARG A 347 4.11 -16.83 -0.22
C ARG A 347 4.76 -15.49 -0.52
N GLY A 348 5.69 -15.07 0.33
CA GLY A 348 6.56 -13.93 0.12
C GLY A 348 6.04 -12.61 0.66
N ASN A 349 4.95 -12.58 1.43
CA ASN A 349 4.33 -11.36 1.97
C ASN A 349 4.20 -10.25 0.89
N ALA A 350 3.87 -9.02 1.23
CA ALA A 350 3.67 -7.88 0.35
C ALA A 350 4.33 -8.03 -1.05
N GLY A 351 3.55 -8.23 -2.10
CA GLY A 351 4.05 -8.30 -3.49
C GLY A 351 4.86 -9.54 -3.88
N GLY A 352 4.82 -10.63 -3.09
CA GLY A 352 5.50 -11.89 -3.45
C GLY A 352 6.97 -11.96 -3.01
N GLY A 353 7.35 -11.22 -1.98
CA GLY A 353 8.68 -11.27 -1.37
C GLY A 353 9.69 -10.32 -2.02
N ASN A 354 10.93 -10.79 -2.17
CA ASN A 354 12.02 -9.96 -2.66
C ASN A 354 11.81 -9.48 -4.10
N GLN A 355 11.51 -8.20 -4.27
CA GLN A 355 11.28 -7.59 -5.57
C GLN A 355 12.50 -7.67 -6.48
N LEU A 356 13.71 -7.70 -5.92
CA LEU A 356 14.95 -7.82 -6.70
C LEU A 356 15.10 -9.14 -7.46
N ARG A 357 14.26 -10.13 -7.15
CA ARG A 357 14.18 -11.41 -7.87
C ARG A 357 13.16 -11.40 -9.01
N GLN A 358 12.38 -10.33 -9.11
CA GLN A 358 11.33 -10.24 -10.14
C GLN A 358 11.91 -9.94 -11.53
N PRO A 359 11.38 -10.58 -12.58
CA PRO A 359 11.90 -10.44 -13.96
C PRO A 359 11.95 -9.01 -14.47
N TYR A 360 11.00 -8.14 -14.08
CA TYR A 360 10.94 -6.76 -14.56
C TYR A 360 12.14 -5.90 -14.15
N LEU A 361 12.90 -6.30 -13.12
CA LEU A 361 14.11 -5.60 -12.67
C LEU A 361 15.40 -6.11 -13.31
N LYS A 362 15.37 -7.24 -14.02
CA LYS A 362 16.57 -7.93 -14.54
C LYS A 362 17.51 -7.00 -15.33
N ASN A 363 16.95 -6.12 -16.16
CA ASN A 363 17.72 -5.21 -17.02
C ASN A 363 17.87 -3.80 -16.44
N ILE A 364 17.25 -3.52 -15.28
CA ILE A 364 17.22 -2.19 -14.68
C ILE A 364 18.19 -2.12 -13.49
N VAL A 365 18.24 -3.19 -12.70
CA VAL A 365 19.05 -3.25 -11.48
C VAL A 365 19.96 -4.47 -11.52
N LYS A 366 21.28 -4.21 -11.64
CA LYS A 366 22.29 -5.27 -11.60
C LYS A 366 22.61 -5.62 -10.14
N ILE A 367 21.96 -6.64 -9.59
CA ILE A 367 22.31 -7.17 -8.27
C ILE A 367 23.11 -8.44 -8.47
N LYS A 368 24.41 -8.38 -8.14
CA LYS A 368 25.32 -9.52 -8.20
C LYS A 368 25.20 -10.45 -6.98
N ASN A 369 24.69 -9.94 -5.84
CA ASN A 369 24.71 -10.68 -4.59
C ASN A 369 23.59 -10.22 -3.63
N PHE A 370 22.81 -11.17 -3.13
CA PHE A 370 21.74 -10.94 -2.16
C PHE A 370 22.20 -10.97 -0.69
N LYS A 371 23.52 -11.08 -0.42
CA LYS A 371 24.05 -11.12 0.97
C LYS A 371 23.62 -9.93 1.84
N ASN A 372 23.41 -8.76 1.23
CA ASN A 372 22.95 -7.55 1.93
C ASN A 372 21.43 -7.48 2.11
N PHE A 373 20.68 -8.48 1.67
CA PHE A 373 19.22 -8.55 1.68
C PHE A 373 18.72 -9.81 2.41
N LYS A 374 19.39 -10.19 3.51
CA LYS A 374 19.16 -11.46 4.22
C LYS A 374 17.72 -11.60 4.73
N ASN A 375 17.15 -10.52 5.23
CA ASN A 375 15.82 -10.55 5.83
C ASN A 375 14.74 -10.70 4.75
N VAL A 376 14.81 -9.94 3.67
CA VAL A 376 13.83 -10.10 2.58
C VAL A 376 13.99 -11.45 1.87
N GLU A 377 15.20 -12.03 1.83
CA GLU A 377 15.41 -13.40 1.33
C GLU A 377 14.72 -14.45 2.22
N GLN A 378 14.79 -14.27 3.57
CA GLN A 378 14.03 -15.11 4.49
C GLN A 378 12.53 -15.00 4.23
N VAL A 379 12.01 -13.78 4.07
CA VAL A 379 10.60 -13.54 3.75
C VAL A 379 10.23 -14.13 2.37
N HIS A 380 11.10 -13.98 1.36
CA HIS A 380 10.84 -14.47 0.00
C HIS A 380 10.64 -15.99 -0.05
N PHE A 381 11.51 -16.73 0.61
CA PHE A 381 11.51 -18.19 0.56
C PHE A 381 10.63 -18.84 1.65
N PHE A 382 10.50 -18.19 2.79
CA PHE A 382 9.92 -18.79 4.01
C PHE A 382 8.86 -17.90 4.67
N GLY A 383 8.52 -16.75 4.07
CA GLY A 383 7.46 -15.87 4.50
C GLY A 383 6.14 -16.16 3.78
N TYR A 384 5.04 -16.01 4.53
CA TYR A 384 3.68 -16.21 4.06
C TYR A 384 2.75 -15.21 4.72
N TYR A 385 1.56 -15.06 4.17
CA TYR A 385 0.44 -14.49 4.89
C TYR A 385 -0.85 -15.24 4.59
N ILE A 386 -1.73 -15.27 5.59
CA ILE A 386 -3.08 -15.79 5.52
C ILE A 386 -4.07 -14.72 5.97
N GLY A 387 -5.36 -14.95 5.75
CA GLY A 387 -6.39 -13.93 5.96
C GLY A 387 -6.56 -13.51 7.41
N ASN A 388 -6.68 -12.20 7.62
CA ASN A 388 -7.14 -11.58 8.86
C ASN A 388 -8.25 -10.57 8.52
N TYR A 389 -9.47 -10.83 8.93
CA TYR A 389 -10.63 -9.98 8.64
C TYR A 389 -11.52 -9.80 9.88
N PRO A 390 -12.30 -8.70 9.97
CA PRO A 390 -13.04 -8.35 11.19
C PRO A 390 -14.04 -9.42 11.67
N SER A 391 -14.63 -10.19 10.75
CA SER A 391 -15.60 -11.25 11.07
C SER A 391 -14.97 -12.56 11.53
N LEU A 392 -13.63 -12.63 11.63
CA LEU A 392 -12.93 -13.83 12.07
C LEU A 392 -13.09 -14.02 13.59
N ASN A 393 -13.65 -15.15 14.01
CA ASN A 393 -13.83 -15.45 15.43
C ASN A 393 -12.60 -16.15 16.05
N SER A 394 -12.47 -16.03 17.36
CA SER A 394 -11.35 -16.61 18.13
C SER A 394 -11.24 -18.13 18.00
N LYS A 395 -12.35 -18.88 17.94
CA LYS A 395 -12.35 -20.35 17.76
C LYS A 395 -11.62 -20.73 16.46
N LYS A 396 -11.86 -19.99 15.37
CA LYS A 396 -11.22 -20.24 14.07
C LYS A 396 -9.72 -19.91 14.12
N ILE A 397 -9.33 -18.82 14.79
CA ILE A 397 -7.91 -18.47 15.00
C ILE A 397 -7.20 -19.57 15.79
N LEU A 398 -7.79 -20.07 16.89
CA LEU A 398 -7.23 -21.16 17.69
C LEU A 398 -7.09 -22.47 16.90
N LYS A 399 -8.09 -22.79 16.04
CA LYS A 399 -8.00 -23.96 15.15
C LYS A 399 -6.82 -23.84 14.18
N ILE A 400 -6.66 -22.67 13.55
CA ILE A 400 -5.56 -22.41 12.60
C ILE A 400 -4.21 -22.51 13.31
N THR A 401 -4.04 -21.86 14.45
CA THR A 401 -2.77 -21.92 15.20
C THR A 401 -2.44 -23.34 15.69
N LYS A 402 -3.43 -24.15 16.05
CA LYS A 402 -3.24 -25.58 16.37
C LYS A 402 -2.72 -26.35 15.15
N ILE A 403 -3.31 -26.13 13.96
CA ILE A 403 -2.84 -26.77 12.71
C ILE A 403 -1.37 -26.36 12.47
N LEU A 404 -1.05 -25.08 12.54
CA LEU A 404 0.30 -24.56 12.30
C LEU A 404 1.31 -25.17 13.28
N ASN A 405 1.00 -25.18 14.58
CA ASN A 405 1.91 -25.70 15.62
C ASN A 405 2.17 -27.20 15.49
N ASN A 406 1.27 -27.97 14.88
CA ASN A 406 1.46 -29.40 14.66
C ASN A 406 2.31 -29.71 13.41
N ILE A 407 2.72 -28.71 12.60
CA ILE A 407 3.61 -28.92 11.47
C ILE A 407 5.03 -29.20 11.96
N SER A 408 5.65 -30.26 11.47
CA SER A 408 7.06 -30.58 11.74
C SER A 408 7.99 -29.70 10.89
N LEU A 409 8.45 -28.59 11.46
CA LEU A 409 9.34 -27.63 10.82
C LEU A 409 10.79 -27.77 11.29
#